data_f9686a7b9ab6707758d4175228c2dbaa
#
_entry.id   f9686a7b9ab6707758d4175228c2dbaa
#
_cell.length_a   1.000
_cell.length_b   1.000
_cell.length_c   1.000
_cell.angle_alpha   90.00
_cell.angle_beta   90.00
_cell.angle_gamma   90.00
#
_symmetry.space_group_name_H-M   'P 1'
#
loop_
_entity.id
_entity.type
_entity.pdbx_description
1 polymer ?
#
loop_
_entity_poly.entity_id
_entity_poly.type
_entity_poly.pdbx_seq_one_letter_code
_entity_poly.pdbx_strand_id
1 'polypeptide(L)'
;MKKIIVIGCPGSGKTTFAEKLKDKIGLPLFYLDAIWHKPDRTHISRDEYDARLAEILALDSWIIDGNYSRTIESRISACDTVFLFDLPVEVCLDGAISRLGKGRYDMPWIDTELDPKLKREIEEFGDKNLPTIYALIDKYNAGKTVVVFKSREQADAFLNGEIL
;
A
#
# COMPACT_ATOMS: atom_id res chain seq x y z
N MET A 1 4.91 16.43 -5.17
CA MET A 1 4.20 15.30 -4.56
C MET A 1 2.70 15.47 -4.78
N LYS A 2 2.16 14.82 -5.82
CA LYS A 2 0.74 14.89 -6.19
C LYS A 2 0.15 13.50 -6.45
N LYS A 3 0.94 12.58 -7.01
CA LYS A 3 0.53 11.22 -7.37
C LYS A 3 1.38 10.23 -6.58
N ILE A 4 0.83 9.71 -5.49
CA ILE A 4 1.57 8.99 -4.46
C ILE A 4 1.11 7.53 -4.40
N ILE A 5 2.04 6.59 -4.39
CA ILE A 5 1.75 5.21 -4.02
C ILE A 5 2.38 4.86 -2.69
N VAL A 6 1.64 4.09 -1.88
CA VAL A 6 2.11 3.53 -0.61
C VAL A 6 2.03 2.01 -0.74
N ILE A 7 3.19 1.37 -0.82
CA ILE A 7 3.33 -0.06 -1.09
C ILE A 7 4.26 -0.73 -0.07
N GLY A 8 4.19 -2.05 0.04
CA GLY A 8 5.04 -2.82 0.94
C GLY A 8 4.29 -3.99 1.58
N CYS A 9 4.95 -4.73 2.46
CA CYS A 9 4.42 -5.94 3.07
C CYS A 9 3.06 -5.71 3.78
N PRO A 10 2.08 -6.62 3.67
CA PRO A 10 0.88 -6.56 4.50
C PRO A 10 1.24 -6.53 6.00
N GLY A 11 0.53 -5.76 6.80
CA GLY A 11 0.85 -5.59 8.23
C GLY A 11 1.96 -4.60 8.56
N SER A 12 2.66 -4.04 7.57
CA SER A 12 3.77 -3.09 7.81
C SER A 12 3.34 -1.73 8.37
N GLY A 13 2.06 -1.35 8.25
CA GLY A 13 1.55 -0.03 8.70
C GLY A 13 1.28 0.95 7.57
N LYS A 14 1.33 0.52 6.30
CA LYS A 14 1.07 1.36 5.10
C LYS A 14 -0.21 2.19 5.21
N THR A 15 -1.33 1.53 5.52
CA THR A 15 -2.64 2.17 5.59
C THR A 15 -2.68 3.27 6.66
N THR A 16 -2.10 3.00 7.84
CA THR A 16 -1.97 4.01 8.90
C THR A 16 -1.14 5.21 8.45
N PHE A 17 -0.03 4.95 7.75
CA PHE A 17 0.80 6.02 7.18
C PHE A 17 0.04 6.80 6.12
N ALA A 18 -0.66 6.12 5.20
CA ALA A 18 -1.42 6.75 4.13
C ALA A 18 -2.54 7.66 4.67
N GLU A 19 -3.22 7.26 5.75
CA GLU A 19 -4.21 8.09 6.44
C GLU A 19 -3.59 9.35 7.05
N LYS A 20 -2.51 9.19 7.82
CA LYS A 20 -1.79 10.34 8.40
C LYS A 20 -1.26 11.29 7.31
N LEU A 21 -0.76 10.72 6.20
CA LEU A 21 -0.27 11.51 5.07
C LEU A 21 -1.41 12.28 4.40
N LYS A 22 -2.55 11.63 4.14
CA LYS A 22 -3.77 12.27 3.61
C LYS A 22 -4.18 13.46 4.48
N ASP A 23 -4.24 13.28 5.81
CA ASP A 23 -4.64 14.34 6.73
C ASP A 23 -3.65 15.52 6.72
N LYS A 24 -2.37 15.23 6.49
CA LYS A 24 -1.30 16.23 6.44
C LYS A 24 -1.28 17.05 5.15
N ILE A 25 -1.52 16.42 4.00
CA ILE A 25 -1.36 17.06 2.68
C ILE A 25 -2.68 17.29 1.93
N GLY A 26 -3.81 16.77 2.42
CA GLY A 26 -5.14 17.01 1.88
C GLY A 26 -5.42 16.36 0.52
N LEU A 27 -4.68 15.33 0.11
CA LEU A 27 -4.93 14.62 -1.14
C LEU A 27 -5.96 13.50 -0.96
N PRO A 28 -6.75 13.16 -1.99
CA PRO A 28 -7.66 12.04 -1.94
C PRO A 28 -6.90 10.72 -1.80
N LEU A 29 -7.36 9.86 -0.89
CA LEU A 29 -6.78 8.53 -0.61
C LEU A 29 -7.71 7.43 -1.11
N PHE A 30 -7.15 6.49 -1.86
CA PHE A 30 -7.82 5.33 -2.41
C PHE A 30 -7.16 4.05 -1.90
N TYR A 31 -7.99 3.17 -1.31
CA TYR A 31 -7.55 1.86 -0.86
C TYR A 31 -7.87 0.82 -1.92
N LEU A 32 -6.87 0.12 -2.42
CA LEU A 32 -7.08 -0.91 -3.43
C LEU A 32 -7.92 -2.09 -2.88
N ASP A 33 -7.75 -2.41 -1.59
CA ASP A 33 -8.55 -3.45 -0.94
C ASP A 33 -10.04 -3.08 -0.89
N ALA A 34 -10.37 -1.83 -0.57
CA ALA A 34 -11.76 -1.35 -0.56
C ALA A 34 -12.38 -1.29 -1.98
N ILE A 35 -11.55 -1.11 -3.01
CA ILE A 35 -12.01 -1.16 -4.41
C ILE A 35 -12.31 -2.60 -4.82
N TRP A 36 -11.44 -3.54 -4.45
CA TRP A 36 -11.50 -4.94 -4.86
C TRP A 36 -12.59 -5.73 -4.14
N HIS A 37 -12.64 -5.61 -2.80
CA HIS A 37 -13.49 -6.43 -1.95
C HIS A 37 -14.90 -5.87 -1.79
N LYS A 38 -15.90 -6.76 -1.71
CA LYS A 38 -17.29 -6.46 -1.37
C LYS A 38 -17.59 -6.89 0.07
N PRO A 39 -18.63 -6.30 0.73
CA PRO A 39 -19.00 -6.66 2.10
C PRO A 39 -19.37 -8.14 2.30
N ASP A 40 -19.83 -8.82 1.25
CA ASP A 40 -20.18 -10.24 1.25
C ASP A 40 -18.97 -11.18 1.11
N ARG A 41 -17.74 -10.64 1.22
CA ARG A 41 -16.45 -11.33 1.03
C ARG A 41 -16.18 -11.82 -0.38
N THR A 42 -16.98 -11.43 -1.36
CA THR A 42 -16.68 -11.57 -2.79
C THR A 42 -15.85 -10.37 -3.27
N HIS A 43 -15.57 -10.34 -4.55
CA HIS A 43 -14.83 -9.22 -5.15
C HIS A 43 -15.46 -8.81 -6.48
N ILE A 44 -15.10 -7.62 -6.96
CA ILE A 44 -15.48 -7.15 -8.29
C ILE A 44 -14.72 -7.93 -9.38
N SER A 45 -15.13 -7.79 -10.64
CA SER A 45 -14.38 -8.35 -11.76
C SER A 45 -13.03 -7.62 -11.96
N ARG A 46 -12.09 -8.27 -12.66
CA ARG A 46 -10.82 -7.62 -13.01
C ARG A 46 -11.03 -6.41 -13.91
N ASP A 47 -11.95 -6.52 -14.88
CA ASP A 47 -12.24 -5.43 -15.81
C ASP A 47 -12.85 -4.22 -15.07
N GLU A 48 -13.73 -4.46 -14.11
CA GLU A 48 -14.29 -3.40 -13.27
C GLU A 48 -13.21 -2.75 -12.40
N TYR A 49 -12.32 -3.55 -11.80
CA TYR A 49 -11.20 -3.03 -11.03
C TYR A 49 -10.26 -2.18 -11.90
N ASP A 50 -9.93 -2.66 -13.11
CA ASP A 50 -9.04 -1.93 -14.03
C ASP A 50 -9.67 -0.61 -14.49
N ALA A 51 -10.97 -0.59 -14.76
CA ALA A 51 -11.69 0.63 -15.10
C ALA A 51 -11.65 1.66 -13.95
N ARG A 52 -11.95 1.24 -12.72
CA ARG A 52 -11.88 2.10 -11.54
C ARG A 52 -10.47 2.62 -11.28
N LEU A 53 -9.46 1.76 -11.41
CA LEU A 53 -8.07 2.18 -11.25
C LEU A 53 -7.67 3.20 -12.34
N ALA A 54 -8.08 2.99 -13.58
CA ALA A 54 -7.79 3.93 -14.68
C ALA A 54 -8.41 5.31 -14.41
N GLU A 55 -9.64 5.37 -13.88
CA GLU A 55 -10.28 6.63 -13.47
C GLU A 55 -9.45 7.35 -12.39
N ILE A 56 -8.96 6.62 -11.37
CA ILE A 56 -8.13 7.20 -10.31
C ILE A 56 -6.81 7.73 -10.88
N LEU A 57 -6.14 6.95 -11.73
CA LEU A 57 -4.86 7.34 -12.32
C LEU A 57 -4.97 8.57 -13.24
N ALA A 58 -6.16 8.82 -13.81
CA ALA A 58 -6.45 10.00 -14.63
C ALA A 58 -6.63 11.29 -13.81
N LEU A 59 -6.85 11.22 -12.50
CA LEU A 59 -6.96 12.39 -11.64
C LEU A 59 -5.62 13.14 -11.56
N ASP A 60 -5.70 14.45 -11.29
CA ASP A 60 -4.52 15.31 -11.13
C ASP A 60 -3.69 14.97 -9.88
N SER A 61 -4.34 14.46 -8.84
CA SER A 61 -3.67 14.13 -7.59
C SER A 61 -4.38 12.99 -6.85
N TRP A 62 -3.60 12.14 -6.19
CA TRP A 62 -4.10 11.00 -5.42
C TRP A 62 -3.03 10.37 -4.54
N ILE A 63 -3.47 9.68 -3.51
CA ILE A 63 -2.70 8.69 -2.75
C ILE A 63 -3.36 7.33 -3.01
N ILE A 64 -2.60 6.32 -3.41
CA ILE A 64 -3.09 4.95 -3.59
C ILE A 64 -2.34 4.04 -2.61
N ASP A 65 -3.10 3.39 -1.71
CA ASP A 65 -2.60 2.39 -0.76
C ASP A 65 -2.93 0.98 -1.24
N GLY A 66 -1.93 0.12 -1.27
CA GLY A 66 -2.07 -1.31 -1.56
C GLY A 66 -1.07 -1.88 -2.56
N ASN A 67 -0.86 -3.20 -2.51
CA ASN A 67 0.14 -3.88 -3.32
C ASN A 67 -0.35 -4.25 -4.72
N TYR A 68 -1.31 -5.13 -4.86
CA TYR A 68 -1.86 -5.65 -6.13
C TYR A 68 -0.82 -5.75 -7.26
N SER A 69 -0.02 -6.82 -7.25
CA SER A 69 1.14 -7.02 -8.13
C SER A 69 0.81 -6.88 -9.62
N ARG A 70 -0.39 -7.30 -10.04
CA ARG A 70 -0.84 -7.20 -11.44
C ARG A 70 -0.87 -5.76 -11.97
N THR A 71 -1.16 -4.79 -11.13
CA THR A 71 -1.29 -3.37 -11.52
C THR A 71 -0.18 -2.48 -10.97
N ILE A 72 0.83 -3.06 -10.32
CA ILE A 72 1.86 -2.26 -9.64
C ILE A 72 2.70 -1.45 -10.64
N GLU A 73 3.01 -2.01 -11.81
CA GLU A 73 3.79 -1.33 -12.83
C GLU A 73 3.08 -0.07 -13.35
N SER A 74 1.78 -0.17 -13.67
CA SER A 74 1.01 0.99 -14.14
C SER A 74 0.94 2.11 -13.09
N ARG A 75 0.85 1.77 -11.81
CA ARG A 75 0.84 2.74 -10.71
C ARG A 75 2.20 3.36 -10.47
N ILE A 76 3.28 2.56 -10.49
CA ILE A 76 4.66 3.08 -10.38
C ILE A 76 4.98 3.99 -11.56
N SER A 77 4.59 3.64 -12.78
CA SER A 77 4.84 4.50 -13.94
C SER A 77 4.11 5.85 -13.86
N ALA A 78 2.88 5.86 -13.32
CA ALA A 78 2.02 7.05 -13.25
C ALA A 78 2.29 7.96 -12.04
N CYS A 79 2.91 7.45 -10.96
CA CYS A 79 3.15 8.25 -9.75
C CYS A 79 4.34 9.20 -9.89
N ASP A 80 4.39 10.21 -9.04
CA ASP A 80 5.56 11.06 -8.82
C ASP A 80 6.30 10.72 -7.52
N THR A 81 5.67 9.95 -6.64
CA THR A 81 6.21 9.61 -5.32
C THR A 81 5.88 8.17 -4.95
N VAL A 82 6.88 7.45 -4.46
CA VAL A 82 6.77 6.08 -3.95
C VAL A 82 7.17 6.06 -2.48
N PHE A 83 6.29 5.60 -1.61
CA PHE A 83 6.62 5.18 -0.25
C PHE A 83 6.60 3.65 -0.19
N LEU A 84 7.76 3.05 0.03
CA LEU A 84 7.93 1.60 0.13
C LEU A 84 8.20 1.20 1.58
N PHE A 85 7.34 0.35 2.12
CA PHE A 85 7.53 -0.27 3.43
C PHE A 85 8.22 -1.63 3.27
N ASP A 86 9.54 -1.63 3.44
CA ASP A 86 10.40 -2.80 3.40
C ASP A 86 10.87 -3.14 4.83
N LEU A 87 9.93 -3.68 5.61
CA LEU A 87 10.10 -4.02 7.02
C LEU A 87 10.39 -5.52 7.21
N PRO A 88 11.03 -5.90 8.33
CA PRO A 88 11.20 -7.30 8.69
C PRO A 88 9.87 -8.07 8.76
N VAL A 89 9.90 -9.35 8.38
CA VAL A 89 8.73 -10.23 8.32
C VAL A 89 8.01 -10.30 9.67
N GLU A 90 8.76 -10.38 10.76
CA GLU A 90 8.22 -10.48 12.12
C GLU A 90 7.38 -9.24 12.48
N VAL A 91 7.86 -8.05 12.11
CA VAL A 91 7.15 -6.78 12.33
C VAL A 91 5.84 -6.75 11.53
N CYS A 92 5.85 -7.29 10.31
CA CYS A 92 4.68 -7.37 9.46
C CYS A 92 3.65 -8.39 9.98
N LEU A 93 4.11 -9.56 10.45
CA LEU A 93 3.26 -10.58 11.08
C LEU A 93 2.60 -10.04 12.36
N ASP A 94 3.36 -9.42 13.25
CA ASP A 94 2.84 -8.80 14.47
C ASP A 94 1.81 -7.71 14.13
N GLY A 95 2.07 -6.93 13.11
CA GLY A 95 1.13 -5.92 12.63
C GLY A 95 -0.16 -6.52 12.06
N ALA A 96 -0.08 -7.63 11.33
CA ALA A 96 -1.25 -8.32 10.82
C ALA A 96 -2.09 -8.93 11.96
N ILE A 97 -1.43 -9.53 12.96
CA ILE A 97 -2.09 -10.10 14.14
C ILE A 97 -2.73 -9.00 15.00
N SER A 98 -2.06 -7.88 15.21
CA SER A 98 -2.53 -6.78 16.08
C SER A 98 -3.83 -6.13 15.63
N ARG A 99 -4.21 -6.28 14.35
CA ARG A 99 -5.45 -5.73 13.78
C ARG A 99 -6.63 -6.70 13.80
N LEU A 100 -6.43 -7.96 14.20
CA LEU A 100 -7.52 -8.92 14.34
C LEU A 100 -8.56 -8.43 15.35
N GLY A 101 -9.84 -8.64 15.05
CA GLY A 101 -10.95 -8.15 15.85
C GLY A 101 -11.22 -6.65 15.77
N LYS A 102 -10.52 -5.92 14.90
CA LYS A 102 -10.68 -4.46 14.74
C LYS A 102 -11.20 -4.11 13.35
N GLY A 103 -12.08 -3.09 13.29
CA GLY A 103 -12.51 -2.51 12.02
C GLY A 103 -11.36 -1.76 11.34
N ARG A 104 -11.39 -1.74 9.99
CA ARG A 104 -10.38 -1.08 9.16
C ARG A 104 -11.06 -0.24 8.09
N TYR A 105 -10.45 0.85 7.69
CA TYR A 105 -10.97 1.72 6.62
C TYR A 105 -10.86 1.10 5.22
N ASP A 106 -9.89 0.22 5.03
CA ASP A 106 -9.56 -0.41 3.74
C ASP A 106 -10.26 -1.76 3.52
N MET A 107 -10.94 -2.32 4.56
CA MET A 107 -11.64 -3.60 4.47
C MET A 107 -13.08 -3.49 4.94
N PRO A 108 -14.05 -4.06 4.20
CA PRO A 108 -15.48 -3.98 4.54
C PRO A 108 -15.94 -4.99 5.61
N TRP A 109 -15.04 -5.76 6.21
CA TRP A 109 -15.33 -6.70 7.30
C TRP A 109 -14.22 -6.73 8.35
N ILE A 110 -14.48 -7.41 9.46
CA ILE A 110 -13.53 -7.62 10.56
C ILE A 110 -13.01 -9.05 10.48
N ASP A 111 -11.67 -9.20 10.42
CA ASP A 111 -11.00 -10.50 10.52
C ASP A 111 -10.80 -10.86 11.98
N THR A 112 -11.16 -12.09 12.37
CA THR A 112 -11.02 -12.59 13.75
C THR A 112 -9.83 -13.54 13.92
N GLU A 113 -9.29 -14.03 12.81
CA GLU A 113 -8.11 -14.90 12.77
C GLU A 113 -7.24 -14.53 11.56
N LEU A 114 -5.95 -14.85 11.64
CA LEU A 114 -5.02 -14.62 10.55
C LEU A 114 -5.23 -15.66 9.44
N ASP A 115 -5.65 -15.20 8.27
CA ASP A 115 -5.77 -16.04 7.09
C ASP A 115 -4.41 -16.70 6.76
N PRO A 116 -4.33 -18.06 6.66
CA PRO A 116 -3.09 -18.75 6.29
C PRO A 116 -2.49 -18.28 4.96
N LYS A 117 -3.32 -17.83 4.01
CA LYS A 117 -2.85 -17.28 2.75
C LYS A 117 -2.16 -15.93 2.95
N LEU A 118 -2.74 -15.05 3.76
CA LEU A 118 -2.14 -13.76 4.12
C LEU A 118 -0.83 -13.96 4.88
N LYS A 119 -0.79 -14.90 5.83
CA LYS A 119 0.43 -15.25 6.55
C LYS A 119 1.55 -15.65 5.59
N ARG A 120 1.28 -16.53 4.65
CA ARG A 120 2.24 -16.97 3.63
C ARG A 120 2.70 -15.82 2.74
N GLU A 121 1.78 -14.94 2.33
CA GLU A 121 2.10 -13.75 1.55
C GLU A 121 3.09 -12.83 2.30
N ILE A 122 2.91 -12.65 3.61
CA ILE A 122 3.83 -11.88 4.44
C ILE A 122 5.20 -12.55 4.52
N GLU A 123 5.23 -13.86 4.80
CA GLU A 123 6.47 -14.64 4.92
C GLU A 123 7.30 -14.65 3.62
N GLU A 124 6.64 -14.67 2.48
CA GLU A 124 7.27 -14.74 1.15
C GLU A 124 7.48 -13.36 0.51
N PHE A 125 7.00 -12.27 1.11
CA PHE A 125 6.99 -10.93 0.49
C PHE A 125 8.39 -10.46 0.12
N GLY A 126 9.37 -10.67 0.99
CA GLY A 126 10.76 -10.29 0.76
C GLY A 126 11.36 -10.96 -0.47
N ASP A 127 11.11 -12.24 -0.65
CA ASP A 127 11.70 -13.03 -1.73
C ASP A 127 10.94 -12.93 -3.05
N LYS A 128 9.61 -12.81 -2.99
CA LYS A 128 8.75 -12.84 -4.19
C LYS A 128 8.35 -11.47 -4.71
N ASN A 129 8.08 -10.52 -3.83
CA ASN A 129 7.50 -9.23 -4.22
C ASN A 129 8.54 -8.10 -4.26
N LEU A 130 9.39 -7.98 -3.25
CA LEU A 130 10.36 -6.89 -3.17
C LEU A 130 11.31 -6.80 -4.36
N PRO A 131 11.89 -7.89 -4.90
CA PRO A 131 12.77 -7.78 -6.05
C PRO A 131 12.09 -7.16 -7.28
N THR A 132 10.83 -7.54 -7.54
CA THR A 132 10.04 -6.96 -8.64
C THR A 132 9.71 -5.50 -8.38
N ILE A 133 9.36 -5.14 -7.15
CA ILE A 133 9.07 -3.75 -6.76
C ILE A 133 10.29 -2.86 -6.98
N TYR A 134 11.46 -3.29 -6.49
CA TYR A 134 12.70 -2.54 -6.67
C TYR A 134 13.07 -2.39 -8.15
N ALA A 135 12.97 -3.46 -8.95
CA ALA A 135 13.24 -3.41 -10.38
C ALA A 135 12.32 -2.43 -11.13
N LEU A 136 11.02 -2.37 -10.74
CA LEU A 136 10.09 -1.41 -11.31
C LEU A 136 10.37 0.03 -10.86
N ILE A 137 10.74 0.23 -9.60
CA ILE A 137 11.17 1.53 -9.10
C ILE A 137 12.39 2.00 -9.90
N ASP A 138 13.41 1.18 -10.06
CA ASP A 138 14.61 1.52 -10.83
C ASP A 138 14.29 1.84 -12.29
N LYS A 139 13.38 1.08 -12.90
CA LYS A 139 12.94 1.31 -14.29
C LYS A 139 12.26 2.66 -14.49
N TYR A 140 11.51 3.13 -13.50
CA TYR A 140 10.66 4.33 -13.61
C TYR A 140 11.08 5.48 -12.68
N ASN A 141 12.28 5.47 -12.10
CA ASN A 141 12.72 6.42 -11.06
C ASN A 141 12.95 7.85 -11.57
N ALA A 142 13.12 8.06 -12.88
CA ALA A 142 13.45 9.36 -13.44
C ALA A 142 12.43 10.42 -13.02
N GLY A 143 12.87 11.42 -12.25
CA GLY A 143 12.06 12.52 -11.76
C GLY A 143 11.08 12.17 -10.62
N LYS A 144 11.20 10.99 -10.01
CA LYS A 144 10.36 10.56 -8.90
C LYS A 144 11.06 10.70 -7.54
N THR A 145 10.27 10.96 -6.53
CA THR A 145 10.71 10.82 -5.13
C THR A 145 10.45 9.39 -4.67
N VAL A 146 11.48 8.70 -4.21
CA VAL A 146 11.38 7.35 -3.67
C VAL A 146 11.88 7.35 -2.24
N VAL A 147 11.02 6.95 -1.30
CA VAL A 147 11.36 6.82 0.11
C VAL A 147 11.10 5.38 0.56
N VAL A 148 12.13 4.74 1.09
CA VAL A 148 12.05 3.38 1.61
C VAL A 148 12.13 3.42 3.13
N PHE A 149 11.09 2.92 3.78
CA PHE A 149 11.06 2.77 5.23
C PHE A 149 11.45 1.36 5.63
N LYS A 150 12.42 1.25 6.51
CA LYS A 150 12.87 -0.02 7.11
C LYS A 150 12.26 -0.26 8.50
N SER A 151 11.57 0.73 9.05
CA SER A 151 10.83 0.62 10.30
C SER A 151 9.62 1.59 10.32
N ARG A 152 8.69 1.37 11.25
CA ARG A 152 7.53 2.27 11.43
C ARG A 152 7.96 3.62 11.99
N GLU A 153 8.99 3.63 12.83
CA GLU A 153 9.55 4.85 13.41
C GLU A 153 10.10 5.78 12.31
N GLN A 154 10.73 5.24 11.26
CA GLN A 154 11.17 6.04 10.12
C GLN A 154 9.97 6.67 9.38
N ALA A 155 8.88 5.93 9.21
CA ALA A 155 7.68 6.48 8.58
C ALA A 155 7.02 7.58 9.44
N ASP A 156 6.97 7.39 10.75
CA ASP A 156 6.46 8.41 11.67
C ASP A 156 7.38 9.65 11.71
N ALA A 157 8.71 9.48 11.75
CA ALA A 157 9.68 10.58 11.68
C ALA A 157 9.56 11.37 10.38
N PHE A 158 9.34 10.70 9.24
CA PHE A 158 9.05 11.37 7.97
C PHE A 158 7.79 12.25 8.04
N LEU A 159 6.71 11.72 8.61
CA LEU A 159 5.47 12.48 8.79
C LEU A 159 5.65 13.68 9.73
N ASN A 160 6.53 13.59 10.72
CA ASN A 160 6.85 14.68 11.62
C ASN A 160 7.80 15.74 11.01
N GLY A 161 8.34 15.48 9.81
CA GLY A 161 9.30 16.37 9.16
C GLY A 161 10.72 16.27 9.73
N GLU A 162 11.04 15.16 10.38
CA GLU A 162 12.34 14.91 10.99
C GLU A 162 13.33 14.28 10.00
N ILE A 163 12.83 13.70 8.89
CA ILE A 163 13.62 13.08 7.83
C ILE A 163 13.06 13.54 6.47
N LEU A 164 13.91 14.03 5.60
CA LEU A 164 13.69 14.22 4.15
C LEU A 164 14.67 13.34 3.39
#